data_a5486f87bab224eca38c59bc2c0070a2
#
_entry.id   a5486f87bab224eca38c59bc2c0070a2
#
_cell.length_a   1.000
_cell.length_b   1.000
_cell.length_c   1.000
_cell.angle_alpha   90.00
_cell.angle_beta   90.00
_cell.angle_gamma   90.00
#
_symmetry.space_group_name_H-M   'P 1'
#
loop_
_entity.id
_entity.type
_entity.pdbx_description
1 polymer ?
#
loop_
_entity_poly.entity_id
_entity_poly.type
_entity_poly.pdbx_seq_one_letter_code
_entity_poly.pdbx_strand_id
1 'polypeptide(L)'
;MLNRAEEAHKLLKEHLDQDHVVRVISHNDADGISAAGVICNAITREKGKFHVTIVPRLKAEVLDKISQEKYKLFFFCDMGSAWTQRIGKLKGDAIIADHHQTIDSTEDQETVVHVNPHLFGLDGTRDVSGSGVTYLAVRPMGHYELTALAMVGAFGDMQG
;
A
#
# COMPACT_ATOMS: atom_id res chain seq x y z
N MET A 1 9.21 2.15 11.41
CA MET A 1 8.37 2.44 10.23
C MET A 1 9.20 2.79 9.00
N LEU A 2 10.10 3.78 9.02
CA LEU A 2 10.88 4.19 7.84
C LEU A 2 11.69 3.06 7.18
N ASN A 3 12.36 2.22 7.97
CA ASN A 3 13.09 1.06 7.42
C ASN A 3 12.15 0.10 6.67
N ARG A 4 10.93 -0.12 7.19
CA ARG A 4 9.94 -0.99 6.53
C ARG A 4 9.38 -0.35 5.25
N ALA A 5 9.22 0.98 5.23
CA ALA A 5 8.88 1.72 4.02
C ALA A 5 9.99 1.62 2.96
N GLU A 6 11.25 1.59 3.38
CA GLU A 6 12.39 1.40 2.49
C GLU A 6 12.46 -0.03 1.92
N GLU A 7 12.07 -1.05 2.69
CA GLU A 7 11.90 -2.42 2.19
C GLU A 7 10.77 -2.49 1.15
N ALA A 8 9.64 -1.82 1.42
CA ALA A 8 8.55 -1.73 0.45
C ALA A 8 8.99 -1.04 -0.86
N HIS A 9 9.78 0.04 -0.74
CA HIS A 9 10.37 0.70 -1.90
C HIS A 9 11.27 -0.26 -2.70
N LYS A 10 12.18 -0.97 -2.05
CA LYS A 10 13.10 -1.91 -2.71
C LYS A 10 12.33 -3.00 -3.46
N LEU A 11 11.35 -3.62 -2.80
CA LEU A 11 10.50 -4.63 -3.41
C LEU A 11 9.74 -4.09 -4.62
N LEU A 12 9.12 -2.90 -4.50
CA LEU A 12 8.44 -2.25 -5.62
C LEU A 12 9.41 -2.00 -6.79
N LYS A 13 10.60 -1.46 -6.50
CA LYS A 13 11.62 -1.17 -7.52
C LYS A 13 12.10 -2.43 -8.24
N GLU A 14 12.35 -3.52 -7.51
CA GLU A 14 12.73 -4.82 -8.10
C GLU A 14 11.70 -5.32 -9.11
N HIS A 15 10.40 -5.21 -8.78
CA HIS A 15 9.34 -5.60 -9.69
C HIS A 15 9.21 -4.67 -10.90
N LEU A 16 9.39 -3.36 -10.72
CA LEU A 16 9.37 -2.40 -11.82
C LEU A 16 10.54 -2.63 -12.80
N ASP A 17 11.72 -2.92 -12.28
CA ASP A 17 12.92 -3.22 -13.09
C ASP A 17 12.77 -4.53 -13.90
N GLN A 18 11.88 -5.44 -13.48
CA GLN A 18 11.51 -6.65 -14.18
C GLN A 18 10.29 -6.45 -15.12
N ASP A 19 9.82 -5.22 -15.32
CA ASP A 19 8.63 -4.86 -16.13
C ASP A 19 7.34 -5.56 -15.66
N HIS A 20 7.25 -5.91 -14.38
CA HIS A 20 6.04 -6.49 -13.82
C HIS A 20 4.94 -5.45 -13.68
N VAL A 21 3.71 -5.85 -14.02
CA VAL A 21 2.53 -5.01 -13.77
C VAL A 21 2.19 -5.07 -12.28
N VAL A 22 2.13 -3.91 -11.62
CA VAL A 22 1.76 -3.80 -10.21
C VAL A 22 0.24 -3.84 -10.06
N ARG A 23 -0.26 -4.75 -9.25
CA ARG A 23 -1.69 -4.86 -8.94
C ARG A 23 -2.02 -4.00 -7.72
N VAL A 24 -2.62 -2.83 -7.93
CA VAL A 24 -2.98 -1.87 -6.89
C VAL A 24 -4.44 -2.07 -6.46
N ILE A 25 -4.67 -2.18 -5.17
CA ILE A 25 -5.99 -2.25 -4.55
C ILE A 25 -6.08 -1.15 -3.49
N SER A 26 -7.13 -0.33 -3.54
CA SER A 26 -7.26 0.79 -2.60
C SER A 26 -8.70 1.03 -2.16
N HIS A 27 -8.83 1.79 -1.07
CA HIS A 27 -10.11 2.18 -0.51
C HIS A 27 -10.77 3.29 -1.34
N ASN A 28 -12.10 3.47 -1.19
CA ASN A 28 -12.89 4.40 -2.02
C ASN A 28 -13.16 5.76 -1.34
N ASP A 29 -12.55 6.04 -0.19
CA ASP A 29 -12.61 7.35 0.44
C ASP A 29 -11.48 8.29 -0.04
N ALA A 30 -11.40 9.48 0.52
CA ALA A 30 -10.44 10.49 0.10
C ALA A 30 -8.99 10.04 0.35
N ASP A 31 -8.72 9.36 1.47
CA ASP A 31 -7.38 8.87 1.79
C ASP A 31 -6.97 7.72 0.86
N GLY A 32 -7.83 6.72 0.67
CA GLY A 32 -7.57 5.60 -0.23
C GLY A 32 -7.41 6.03 -1.69
N ILE A 33 -8.26 6.96 -2.18
CA ILE A 33 -8.12 7.49 -3.55
C ILE A 33 -6.81 8.26 -3.71
N SER A 34 -6.44 9.06 -2.71
CA SER A 34 -5.16 9.78 -2.71
C SER A 34 -3.97 8.82 -2.66
N ALA A 35 -4.04 7.78 -1.83
CA ALA A 35 -3.03 6.73 -1.74
C ALA A 35 -2.84 6.01 -3.10
N ALA A 36 -3.95 5.61 -3.74
CA ALA A 36 -3.91 5.06 -5.10
C ALA A 36 -3.28 6.05 -6.10
N GLY A 37 -3.63 7.33 -6.00
CA GLY A 37 -3.03 8.39 -6.82
C GLY A 37 -1.53 8.50 -6.61
N VAL A 38 -1.04 8.45 -5.38
CA VAL A 38 0.39 8.49 -5.05
C VAL A 38 1.14 7.34 -5.71
N ILE A 39 0.73 6.09 -5.48
CA ILE A 39 1.43 4.92 -6.03
C ILE A 39 1.33 4.85 -7.55
N CYS A 40 0.16 5.10 -8.14
CA CYS A 40 -0.02 5.04 -9.60
C CYS A 40 0.82 6.11 -10.32
N ASN A 41 0.90 7.33 -9.77
CA ASN A 41 1.77 8.36 -10.32
C ASN A 41 3.26 7.99 -10.18
N ALA A 42 3.68 7.47 -9.03
CA ALA A 42 5.06 7.02 -8.85
C ALA A 42 5.43 5.95 -9.88
N ILE A 43 4.61 4.91 -10.05
CA ILE A 43 4.82 3.85 -11.06
C ILE A 43 4.88 4.42 -12.48
N THR A 44 3.96 5.35 -12.82
CA THR A 44 3.93 5.98 -14.16
C THR A 44 5.22 6.74 -14.46
N ARG A 45 5.77 7.46 -13.48
CA ARG A 45 7.02 8.23 -13.64
C ARG A 45 8.23 7.34 -13.80
N GLU A 46 8.22 6.17 -13.18
CA GLU A 46 9.21 5.11 -13.41
C GLU A 46 8.96 4.32 -14.71
N LYS A 47 7.99 4.76 -15.54
CA LYS A 47 7.57 4.08 -16.78
C LYS A 47 7.04 2.67 -16.56
N GLY A 48 6.65 2.34 -15.34
CA GLY A 48 6.05 1.07 -14.98
C GLY A 48 4.57 0.99 -15.38
N LYS A 49 3.99 -0.18 -15.15
CA LYS A 49 2.59 -0.50 -15.47
C LYS A 49 1.85 -0.92 -14.22
N PHE A 50 0.59 -0.57 -14.12
CA PHE A 50 -0.27 -0.98 -13.03
C PHE A 50 -1.69 -1.32 -13.49
N HIS A 51 -2.38 -2.07 -12.65
CA HIS A 51 -3.82 -2.27 -12.72
C HIS A 51 -4.42 -1.91 -11.37
N VAL A 52 -5.23 -0.86 -11.32
CA VAL A 52 -5.84 -0.37 -10.08
C VAL A 52 -7.31 -0.77 -9.98
N THR A 53 -7.73 -1.15 -8.76
CA THR A 53 -9.14 -1.33 -8.42
C THR A 53 -9.41 -0.61 -7.10
N ILE A 54 -10.46 0.20 -7.09
CA ILE A 54 -10.95 0.88 -5.90
C ILE A 54 -12.14 0.09 -5.36
N VAL A 55 -12.10 -0.25 -4.08
CA VAL A 55 -13.15 -1.02 -3.40
C VAL A 55 -13.59 -0.33 -2.10
N PRO A 56 -14.88 -0.39 -1.74
CA PRO A 56 -15.36 0.24 -0.50
C PRO A 56 -14.91 -0.50 0.76
N ARG A 57 -14.47 -1.72 0.64
CA ARG A 57 -13.92 -2.54 1.73
C ARG A 57 -13.25 -3.79 1.18
N LEU A 58 -12.09 -4.14 1.75
CA LEU A 58 -11.47 -5.42 1.49
C LEU A 58 -12.24 -6.52 2.23
N LYS A 59 -12.83 -7.45 1.46
CA LYS A 59 -13.61 -8.60 1.95
C LYS A 59 -13.00 -9.89 1.44
N ALA A 60 -13.42 -11.00 2.06
CA ALA A 60 -12.99 -12.34 1.66
C ALA A 60 -13.20 -12.60 0.16
N GLU A 61 -14.38 -12.24 -0.37
CA GLU A 61 -14.73 -12.46 -1.78
C GLU A 61 -13.87 -11.65 -2.75
N VAL A 62 -13.41 -10.45 -2.32
CA VAL A 62 -12.48 -9.62 -3.10
C VAL A 62 -11.11 -10.30 -3.14
N LEU A 63 -10.60 -10.77 -2.00
CA LEU A 63 -9.33 -11.49 -1.93
C LEU A 63 -9.37 -12.81 -2.70
N ASP A 64 -10.51 -13.52 -2.68
CA ASP A 64 -10.68 -14.75 -3.46
C ASP A 64 -10.56 -14.48 -4.97
N LYS A 65 -11.14 -13.40 -5.47
CA LYS A 65 -10.99 -12.97 -6.86
C LYS A 65 -9.54 -12.60 -7.17
N ILE A 66 -8.91 -11.78 -6.33
CA ILE A 66 -7.51 -11.35 -6.48
C ILE A 66 -6.57 -12.57 -6.47
N SER A 67 -6.84 -13.58 -5.65
CA SER A 67 -6.01 -14.79 -5.57
C SER A 67 -5.96 -15.62 -6.87
N GLN A 68 -6.92 -15.43 -7.77
CA GLN A 68 -6.94 -16.06 -9.09
C GLN A 68 -6.17 -15.24 -10.15
N GLU A 69 -5.81 -14.00 -9.84
CA GLU A 69 -5.05 -13.14 -10.72
C GLU A 69 -3.57 -13.57 -10.76
N LYS A 70 -2.88 -13.28 -11.88
CA LYS A 70 -1.51 -13.76 -12.12
C LYS A 70 -0.47 -12.63 -12.00
N TYR A 71 -0.71 -11.68 -11.10
CA TYR A 71 0.26 -10.62 -10.83
C TYR A 71 1.40 -11.14 -9.95
N LYS A 72 2.57 -10.52 -10.10
CA LYS A 72 3.77 -10.84 -9.32
C LYS A 72 3.92 -9.94 -8.09
N LEU A 73 3.32 -8.74 -8.14
CA LEU A 73 3.29 -7.80 -7.04
C LEU A 73 1.89 -7.24 -6.85
N PHE A 74 1.41 -7.31 -5.61
CA PHE A 74 0.17 -6.69 -5.14
C PHE A 74 0.52 -5.54 -4.21
N PHE A 75 -0.12 -4.39 -4.40
CA PHE A 75 0.05 -3.21 -3.55
C PHE A 75 -1.31 -2.80 -2.98
N PHE A 76 -1.48 -2.98 -1.68
CA PHE A 76 -2.68 -2.59 -0.96
C PHE A 76 -2.46 -1.22 -0.32
N CYS A 77 -3.31 -0.25 -0.68
CA CYS A 77 -3.26 1.11 -0.17
C CYS A 77 -4.44 1.37 0.74
N ASP A 78 -4.18 1.91 1.94
CA ASP A 78 -5.20 2.30 2.91
C ASP A 78 -6.15 1.14 3.26
N MET A 79 -5.63 -0.06 3.21
CA MET A 79 -6.29 -1.30 3.60
C MET A 79 -5.32 -2.47 3.59
N GLY A 80 -5.70 -3.56 4.23
CA GLY A 80 -4.94 -4.82 4.18
C GLY A 80 -4.48 -5.31 5.54
N SER A 81 -4.32 -4.43 6.53
CA SER A 81 -3.79 -4.78 7.85
C SER A 81 -4.57 -5.87 8.59
N ALA A 82 -5.89 -5.91 8.39
CA ALA A 82 -6.74 -6.97 8.94
C ALA A 82 -6.69 -8.30 8.15
N TRP A 83 -5.95 -8.34 7.05
CA TRP A 83 -5.96 -9.47 6.10
C TRP A 83 -4.55 -9.99 5.77
N THR A 84 -3.54 -9.61 6.53
CA THR A 84 -2.12 -9.96 6.29
C THR A 84 -1.90 -11.44 6.05
N GLN A 85 -2.46 -12.32 6.89
CA GLN A 85 -2.33 -13.76 6.75
C GLN A 85 -2.93 -14.30 5.43
N ARG A 86 -4.00 -13.68 4.95
CA ARG A 86 -4.65 -14.10 3.72
C ARG A 86 -3.98 -13.51 2.49
N ILE A 87 -3.48 -12.28 2.60
CA ILE A 87 -2.66 -11.63 1.58
C ILE A 87 -1.35 -12.40 1.39
N GLY A 88 -0.72 -12.89 2.45
CA GLY A 88 0.49 -13.72 2.37
C GLY A 88 0.31 -15.07 1.66
N LYS A 89 -0.92 -15.47 1.37
CA LYS A 89 -1.21 -16.67 0.56
C LYS A 89 -1.40 -16.39 -0.93
N LEU A 90 -1.29 -15.13 -1.36
CA LEU A 90 -1.32 -14.78 -2.77
C LEU A 90 -0.09 -15.36 -3.49
N LYS A 91 -0.23 -15.64 -4.80
CA LYS A 91 0.84 -16.20 -5.63
C LYS A 91 1.81 -15.12 -6.15
N GLY A 92 2.23 -14.23 -5.29
CA GLY A 92 3.14 -13.12 -5.59
C GLY A 92 3.47 -12.36 -4.33
N ASP A 93 4.40 -11.44 -4.43
CA ASP A 93 4.77 -10.57 -3.33
C ASP A 93 3.67 -9.54 -3.06
N ALA A 94 3.58 -9.05 -1.83
CA ALA A 94 2.61 -8.05 -1.45
C ALA A 94 3.23 -6.93 -0.62
N ILE A 95 2.80 -5.71 -0.90
CA ILE A 95 3.06 -4.53 -0.07
C ILE A 95 1.72 -4.08 0.50
N ILE A 96 1.66 -3.89 1.80
CA ILE A 96 0.52 -3.33 2.50
C ILE A 96 0.97 -1.99 3.08
N ALA A 97 0.43 -0.89 2.54
CA ALA A 97 0.63 0.48 3.03
C ALA A 97 -0.69 0.95 3.65
N ASP A 98 -0.85 0.74 4.94
CA ASP A 98 -2.12 0.91 5.66
C ASP A 98 -1.88 1.54 7.02
N HIS A 99 -2.88 2.22 7.57
CA HIS A 99 -2.83 2.86 8.88
C HIS A 99 -3.90 2.35 9.86
N HIS A 100 -4.78 1.49 9.41
CA HIS A 100 -5.82 0.88 10.24
C HIS A 100 -5.24 -0.07 11.28
N GLN A 101 -5.99 -0.31 12.36
CA GLN A 101 -5.55 -1.23 13.40
C GLN A 101 -5.29 -2.64 12.87
N THR A 102 -4.23 -3.23 13.35
CA THR A 102 -3.88 -4.62 13.06
C THR A 102 -4.65 -5.55 14.00
N ILE A 103 -5.27 -6.61 13.46
CA ILE A 103 -6.12 -7.52 14.25
C ILE A 103 -5.30 -8.66 14.86
N ASP A 104 -4.19 -9.05 14.24
CA ASP A 104 -3.39 -10.21 14.67
C ASP A 104 -1.92 -9.89 14.88
N SER A 105 -1.29 -10.72 15.73
CA SER A 105 0.16 -10.77 15.84
C SER A 105 0.76 -10.95 14.45
N THR A 106 1.54 -9.97 14.04
CA THR A 106 2.26 -9.95 12.79
C THR A 106 3.32 -11.04 12.79
N GLU A 107 2.95 -12.27 12.45
CA GLU A 107 3.93 -13.21 11.96
C GLU A 107 4.46 -12.64 10.64
N ASP A 108 5.75 -12.36 10.59
CA ASP A 108 6.42 -11.91 9.37
C ASP A 108 6.17 -12.96 8.28
N GLN A 109 5.41 -12.57 7.30
CA GLN A 109 5.21 -13.40 6.11
C GLN A 109 6.30 -13.01 5.12
N GLU A 110 7.17 -13.93 4.71
CA GLU A 110 8.30 -13.65 3.81
C GLU A 110 7.92 -12.93 2.52
N THR A 111 6.67 -13.11 2.06
CA THR A 111 6.15 -12.50 0.83
C THR A 111 5.40 -11.19 1.05
N VAL A 112 5.31 -10.69 2.29
CA VAL A 112 4.53 -9.48 2.62
C VAL A 112 5.39 -8.43 3.30
N VAL A 113 5.52 -7.27 2.69
CA VAL A 113 6.06 -6.08 3.35
C VAL A 113 4.90 -5.23 3.87
N HIS A 114 4.68 -5.26 5.18
CA HIS A 114 3.62 -4.52 5.84
C HIS A 114 4.15 -3.25 6.48
N VAL A 115 3.77 -2.10 5.94
CA VAL A 115 4.08 -0.76 6.46
C VAL A 115 2.82 -0.23 7.14
N ASN A 116 2.85 -0.21 8.48
CA ASN A 116 1.72 0.28 9.27
C ASN A 116 2.26 0.96 10.55
N PRO A 117 1.78 2.17 10.90
CA PRO A 117 2.23 2.92 12.07
C PRO A 117 2.04 2.17 13.39
N HIS A 118 0.96 1.42 13.54
CA HIS A 118 0.68 0.67 14.78
C HIS A 118 1.76 -0.38 15.10
N LEU A 119 2.46 -0.92 14.12
CA LEU A 119 3.58 -1.84 14.32
C LEU A 119 4.82 -1.18 14.94
N PHE A 120 4.84 0.16 15.00
CA PHE A 120 5.96 0.97 15.47
C PHE A 120 5.57 1.92 16.60
N GLY A 121 4.43 1.67 17.26
CA GLY A 121 3.95 2.47 18.38
C GLY A 121 3.43 3.86 18.02
N LEU A 122 3.10 4.08 16.74
CA LEU A 122 2.45 5.30 16.27
C LEU A 122 0.93 5.07 16.14
N ASP A 123 0.16 6.14 16.27
CA ASP A 123 -1.30 6.10 16.13
C ASP A 123 -1.70 6.40 14.68
N GLY A 124 -2.19 5.37 13.98
CA GLY A 124 -2.65 5.51 12.60
C GLY A 124 -3.83 6.44 12.41
N THR A 125 -4.61 6.72 13.48
CA THR A 125 -5.74 7.65 13.39
C THR A 125 -5.33 9.12 13.50
N ARG A 126 -4.08 9.39 13.91
CA ARG A 126 -3.61 10.74 14.21
C ARG A 126 -2.26 11.08 13.58
N ASP A 127 -1.32 10.14 13.56
CA ASP A 127 0.07 10.46 13.27
C ASP A 127 0.40 10.34 11.77
N VAL A 128 -0.28 9.42 11.04
CA VAL A 128 -0.08 9.24 9.59
C VAL A 128 -1.26 8.49 8.95
N SER A 129 -1.75 8.99 7.83
CA SER A 129 -2.82 8.40 7.02
C SER A 129 -2.32 7.30 6.08
N GLY A 130 -3.22 6.54 5.46
CA GLY A 130 -2.89 5.52 4.44
C GLY A 130 -2.17 6.11 3.23
N SER A 131 -2.55 7.30 2.77
CA SER A 131 -1.84 8.04 1.70
C SER A 131 -0.46 8.49 2.15
N GLY A 132 -0.30 8.89 3.41
CA GLY A 132 1.00 9.21 4.02
C GLY A 132 1.91 7.99 4.08
N VAL A 133 1.41 6.84 4.54
CA VAL A 133 2.14 5.57 4.55
C VAL A 133 2.55 5.16 3.14
N THR A 134 1.62 5.26 2.16
CA THR A 134 1.90 4.96 0.76
C THR A 134 2.99 5.88 0.20
N TYR A 135 2.94 7.18 0.53
CA TYR A 135 3.97 8.13 0.12
C TYR A 135 5.35 7.76 0.68
N LEU A 136 5.44 7.34 1.95
CA LEU A 136 6.70 6.92 2.54
C LEU A 136 7.33 5.74 1.78
N ALA A 137 6.53 4.82 1.27
CA ALA A 137 7.01 3.68 0.48
C ALA A 137 7.57 4.09 -0.90
N VAL A 138 7.10 5.21 -1.49
CA VAL A 138 7.56 5.68 -2.81
C VAL A 138 8.51 6.89 -2.73
N ARG A 139 8.63 7.53 -1.58
CA ARG A 139 9.47 8.71 -1.37
C ARG A 139 10.92 8.55 -1.87
N PRO A 140 11.59 7.38 -1.69
CA PRO A 140 12.96 7.21 -2.18
C PRO A 140 13.11 7.31 -3.71
N MET A 141 12.01 7.25 -4.48
CA MET A 141 12.03 7.50 -5.93
C MET A 141 12.29 8.96 -6.31
N GLY A 142 12.25 9.88 -5.32
CA GLY A 142 12.55 11.30 -5.55
C GLY A 142 11.39 12.15 -6.07
N HIS A 143 10.18 11.59 -6.17
CA HIS A 143 8.99 12.30 -6.62
C HIS A 143 8.32 13.08 -5.47
N TYR A 144 9.02 14.09 -4.93
CA TYR A 144 8.62 14.80 -3.71
C TYR A 144 7.31 15.59 -3.86
N GLU A 145 6.91 15.98 -5.06
CA GLU A 145 5.65 16.67 -5.33
C GLU A 145 4.41 15.79 -5.04
N LEU A 146 4.56 14.46 -4.98
CA LEU A 146 3.49 13.54 -4.56
C LEU A 146 3.10 13.73 -3.09
N THR A 147 3.93 14.45 -2.30
CA THR A 147 3.57 14.87 -0.94
C THR A 147 2.26 15.64 -0.91
N ALA A 148 2.02 16.52 -1.89
CA ALA A 148 0.77 17.29 -1.95
C ALA A 148 -0.47 16.37 -2.03
N LEU A 149 -0.38 15.30 -2.81
CA LEU A 149 -1.47 14.33 -2.93
C LEU A 149 -1.65 13.51 -1.64
N ALA A 150 -0.55 13.11 -0.99
CA ALA A 150 -0.60 12.45 0.30
C ALA A 150 -1.23 13.34 1.39
N MET A 151 -0.94 14.64 1.38
CA MET A 151 -1.57 15.61 2.29
C MET A 151 -3.07 15.74 2.05
N VAL A 152 -3.52 15.73 0.79
CA VAL A 152 -4.97 15.74 0.48
C VAL A 152 -5.67 14.53 1.11
N GLY A 153 -5.08 13.35 1.04
CA GLY A 153 -5.61 12.16 1.70
C GLY A 153 -5.66 12.31 3.22
N ALA A 154 -4.57 12.77 3.83
CA ALA A 154 -4.51 12.99 5.28
C ALA A 154 -5.58 13.98 5.76
N PHE A 155 -5.83 15.07 5.03
CA PHE A 155 -6.93 15.99 5.35
C PHE A 155 -8.30 15.32 5.17
N GLY A 156 -8.46 14.47 4.16
CA GLY A 156 -9.69 13.71 3.94
C GLY A 156 -10.01 12.72 5.06
N ASP A 157 -8.97 12.22 5.73
CA ASP A 157 -9.05 11.35 6.91
C ASP A 157 -9.08 12.14 8.25
N MET A 158 -9.31 13.45 8.17
CA MET A 158 -9.37 14.39 9.31
C MET A 158 -8.09 14.40 10.19
N GLN A 159 -6.96 14.07 9.62
CA GLN A 159 -5.65 14.21 10.25
C GLN A 159 -5.12 15.62 9.96
N GLY A 160 -5.27 16.54 10.91
CA GLY A 160 -4.85 17.92 10.79
C GLY A 160 -4.17 18.43 12.04
#